data_370b17e36245b898900025dd203da862
#
_entry.id   370b17e36245b898900025dd203da862
#
_cell.length_a   1.000
_cell.length_b   1.000
_cell.length_c   1.000
_cell.angle_alpha   90.00
_cell.angle_beta   90.00
_cell.angle_gamma   90.00
#
_symmetry.space_group_name_H-M   'P 1'
#
loop_
_entity.id
_entity.type
_entity.pdbx_description
1 polymer ?
#
loop_
_entity_poly.entity_id
_entity_poly.type
_entity_poly.pdbx_seq_one_letter_code
_entity_poly.pdbx_strand_id
1 'polypeptide(L)'
;MKRLFLTMGLLMFGALAGLAQTKLTLEQALEIALSENPTIKIADQEIEIKRYAKQGTYSSLYPKIDASATYQRVIEKQTMSMDFGGQTQTIKVGSDNSFNGGLTAAMPVVNAQLWASLKVSALDVELAVEKARSSRQDMVEQVTKAYYTVLLAKESLGVYKRVYDNAVENNKNVKKRYEVGSVSEFDYISSNVSVQNAEPNVFEAENSVVLTLWQLKALLGMDLQMDIDVEGSLSDFKSAMDEAYNLSQLDLTDNTTMKQFDLQEKMLDKALKITKLANVPTVSINAAYLYTALGNDGKFGDRKAWNPYSYAGVQLNIPIFAGNAKRAATRQARLNLSNLQLQRENIERQLRVAMIQSLNSMQTSVKQFNSADATVTQAKRGYDISVKRYEVGRGTLVEIDNSQLALTQAELSRNSAIYNFLTSKIALDKILGNLEY
;
A
#
# COMPACT_ATOMS: atom_id res chain seq x y z
N MET A 1 28.69 5.73 -16.38
CA MET A 1 28.73 7.18 -16.03
C MET A 1 27.48 7.68 -15.30
N LYS A 2 26.31 7.01 -15.34
CA LYS A 2 25.11 7.41 -14.55
C LYS A 2 25.12 7.06 -13.05
N ARG A 3 26.00 6.17 -12.61
CA ARG A 3 26.11 5.78 -11.18
C ARG A 3 27.01 6.70 -10.34
N LEU A 4 27.84 7.55 -10.97
CA LEU A 4 28.76 8.45 -10.27
C LEU A 4 28.07 9.79 -9.86
N PHE A 5 26.97 10.18 -10.51
CA PHE A 5 26.23 11.39 -10.14
C PHE A 5 25.26 11.18 -8.98
N LEU A 6 24.81 9.93 -8.74
CA LEU A 6 23.91 9.62 -7.62
C LEU A 6 24.63 9.62 -6.26
N THR A 7 25.93 9.29 -6.24
CA THR A 7 26.72 9.27 -5.00
C THR A 7 27.23 10.63 -4.59
N MET A 8 27.28 11.60 -5.51
CA MET A 8 27.73 12.97 -5.21
C MET A 8 26.61 13.85 -4.65
N GLY A 9 25.33 13.53 -4.91
CA GLY A 9 24.17 14.17 -4.27
C GLY A 9 23.97 13.77 -2.81
N LEU A 10 24.31 12.52 -2.44
CA LEU A 10 24.16 12.01 -1.08
C LEU A 10 25.24 12.51 -0.11
N LEU A 11 26.40 12.91 -0.61
CA LEU A 11 27.52 13.42 0.20
C LEU A 11 27.42 14.93 0.53
N MET A 12 26.57 15.70 -0.14
CA MET A 12 26.29 17.10 0.24
C MET A 12 25.23 17.25 1.35
N PHE A 13 24.42 16.22 1.63
CA PHE A 13 23.43 16.27 2.71
C PHE A 13 24.02 15.92 4.10
N GLY A 14 25.19 15.33 4.16
CA GLY A 14 25.85 14.89 5.40
C GLY A 14 26.69 15.96 6.13
N ALA A 15 26.84 17.19 5.59
CA ALA A 15 27.77 18.19 6.13
C ALA A 15 27.10 19.40 6.83
N LEU A 16 25.78 19.42 6.98
CA LEU A 16 25.02 20.48 7.69
C LEU A 16 24.21 19.93 8.87
N ALA A 17 24.77 18.98 9.61
CA ALA A 17 24.23 18.56 10.91
C ALA A 17 24.59 19.58 12.00
N GLY A 18 24.07 20.77 11.90
CA GLY A 18 24.06 21.80 12.92
C GLY A 18 22.62 22.26 13.13
N LEU A 19 21.89 21.67 14.10
CA LEU A 19 20.73 22.20 14.88
C LEU A 19 19.76 23.20 14.17
N ALA A 20 19.55 23.07 12.88
CA ALA A 20 18.47 23.79 12.20
C ALA A 20 17.34 22.80 11.95
N GLN A 21 16.20 23.04 12.57
CA GLN A 21 14.94 22.35 12.30
C GLN A 21 14.69 22.37 10.78
N THR A 22 14.71 21.19 10.16
CA THR A 22 14.56 21.10 8.70
C THR A 22 13.09 21.29 8.35
N LYS A 23 12.77 22.42 7.73
CA LYS A 23 11.41 22.66 7.21
C LYS A 23 11.23 21.92 5.90
N LEU A 24 10.21 21.09 5.83
CA LEU A 24 9.86 20.30 4.65
C LEU A 24 8.69 20.93 3.92
N THR A 25 8.83 21.10 2.61
CA THR A 25 7.68 21.36 1.73
C THR A 25 6.88 20.07 1.49
N LEU A 26 5.65 20.18 0.99
CA LEU A 26 4.86 19.01 0.63
C LEU A 26 5.57 18.14 -0.42
N GLU A 27 6.18 18.78 -1.43
CA GLU A 27 6.90 18.08 -2.51
C GLU A 27 8.10 17.29 -1.96
N GLN A 28 8.90 17.88 -1.09
CA GLN A 28 10.01 17.19 -0.43
C GLN A 28 9.52 16.03 0.47
N ALA A 29 8.42 16.21 1.19
CA ALA A 29 7.83 15.16 2.01
C ALA A 29 7.37 13.97 1.14
N LEU A 30 6.76 14.23 -0.01
CA LEU A 30 6.37 13.19 -0.97
C LEU A 30 7.58 12.45 -1.55
N GLU A 31 8.64 13.17 -1.96
CA GLU A 31 9.87 12.57 -2.48
C GLU A 31 10.52 11.64 -1.45
N ILE A 32 10.63 12.07 -0.19
CA ILE A 32 11.17 11.24 0.89
C ILE A 32 10.30 9.99 1.12
N ALA A 33 8.98 10.15 1.21
CA ALA A 33 8.08 9.01 1.44
C ALA A 33 8.15 7.97 0.31
N LEU A 34 8.21 8.41 -0.94
CA LEU A 34 8.28 7.53 -2.10
C LEU A 34 9.63 6.82 -2.25
N SER A 35 10.71 7.39 -1.69
CA SER A 35 12.04 6.78 -1.73
C SER A 35 12.33 5.93 -0.48
N GLU A 36 11.93 6.36 0.71
CA GLU A 36 12.37 5.76 1.96
C GLU A 36 11.33 4.84 2.62
N ASN A 37 10.03 5.06 2.38
CA ASN A 37 9.01 4.29 3.06
C ASN A 37 9.09 2.78 2.73
N PRO A 38 9.11 1.90 3.76
CA PRO A 38 9.19 0.45 3.56
C PRO A 38 8.06 -0.13 2.69
N THR A 39 6.85 0.43 2.73
CA THR A 39 5.71 -0.04 1.93
C THR A 39 5.98 0.09 0.43
N ILE A 40 6.61 1.18 0.01
CA ILE A 40 6.99 1.41 -1.40
C ILE A 40 8.12 0.45 -1.80
N LYS A 41 9.14 0.30 -0.94
CA LYS A 41 10.24 -0.65 -1.18
C LYS A 41 9.72 -2.10 -1.30
N ILE A 42 8.75 -2.50 -0.49
CA ILE A 42 8.09 -3.81 -0.58
C ILE A 42 7.33 -3.95 -1.91
N ALA A 43 6.58 -2.91 -2.33
CA ALA A 43 5.85 -2.94 -3.59
C ALA A 43 6.78 -3.09 -4.81
N ASP A 44 7.95 -2.45 -4.79
CA ASP A 44 8.97 -2.58 -5.83
C ASP A 44 9.61 -3.97 -5.82
N GLN A 45 9.90 -4.54 -4.64
CA GLN A 45 10.41 -5.90 -4.52
C GLN A 45 9.40 -6.94 -5.02
N GLU A 46 8.10 -6.72 -4.81
CA GLU A 46 7.05 -7.61 -5.32
C GLU A 46 7.05 -7.68 -6.87
N ILE A 47 7.34 -6.56 -7.55
CA ILE A 47 7.52 -6.57 -9.02
C ILE A 47 8.69 -7.49 -9.40
N GLU A 48 9.83 -7.39 -8.70
CA GLU A 48 11.00 -8.24 -8.97
C GLU A 48 10.69 -9.73 -8.68
N ILE A 49 9.99 -10.02 -7.57
CA ILE A 49 9.52 -11.38 -7.26
C ILE A 49 8.69 -11.95 -8.43
N LYS A 50 7.75 -11.16 -8.98
CA LYS A 50 6.95 -11.60 -10.14
C LYS A 50 7.77 -11.74 -11.42
N ARG A 51 8.78 -10.91 -11.62
CA ARG A 51 9.74 -11.06 -12.74
C ARG A 51 10.51 -12.38 -12.64
N TYR A 52 11.03 -12.71 -11.45
CA TYR A 52 11.71 -13.98 -11.24
C TYR A 52 10.75 -15.18 -11.34
N ALA A 53 9.52 -15.07 -10.85
CA ALA A 53 8.48 -16.10 -11.04
C ALA A 53 8.17 -16.34 -12.52
N LYS A 54 8.11 -15.27 -13.33
CA LYS A 54 7.99 -15.36 -14.78
C LYS A 54 9.18 -16.10 -15.39
N GLN A 55 10.43 -15.78 -15.01
CA GLN A 55 11.62 -16.49 -15.45
C GLN A 55 11.56 -17.99 -15.07
N GLY A 56 11.10 -18.29 -13.84
CA GLY A 56 10.85 -19.65 -13.37
C GLY A 56 9.84 -20.40 -14.24
N THR A 57 8.78 -19.72 -14.70
CA THR A 57 7.81 -20.32 -15.65
C THR A 57 8.45 -20.59 -17.00
N TYR A 58 9.28 -19.68 -17.52
CA TYR A 58 10.03 -19.88 -18.76
C TYR A 58 11.07 -21.00 -18.65
N SER A 59 11.64 -21.23 -17.47
CA SER A 59 12.59 -22.33 -17.24
C SER A 59 11.98 -23.70 -17.51
N SER A 60 10.65 -23.83 -17.40
CA SER A 60 9.92 -25.06 -17.73
C SER A 60 9.92 -25.43 -19.22
N LEU A 61 10.40 -24.54 -20.10
CA LEU A 61 10.63 -24.84 -21.54
C LEU A 61 11.97 -25.52 -21.80
N TYR A 62 12.90 -25.41 -20.85
CA TYR A 62 14.24 -25.99 -20.99
C TYR A 62 14.31 -27.43 -20.49
N PRO A 63 15.33 -28.21 -20.90
CA PRO A 63 15.53 -29.52 -20.35
C PRO A 63 15.76 -29.48 -18.83
N LYS A 64 15.06 -30.33 -18.10
CA LYS A 64 15.32 -30.59 -16.70
C LYS A 64 16.22 -31.78 -16.60
N ILE A 65 17.39 -31.63 -15.96
CA ILE A 65 18.38 -32.68 -15.77
C ILE A 65 18.45 -32.96 -14.27
N ASP A 66 18.14 -34.20 -13.90
CA ASP A 66 18.18 -34.66 -12.52
C ASP A 66 19.20 -35.78 -12.38
N ALA A 67 19.98 -35.77 -11.30
CA ALA A 67 20.80 -36.88 -10.87
C ALA A 67 20.10 -37.61 -9.72
N SER A 68 20.04 -38.93 -9.79
CA SER A 68 19.46 -39.74 -8.72
C SER A 68 20.34 -40.94 -8.42
N ALA A 69 20.34 -41.33 -7.14
CA ALA A 69 20.99 -42.55 -6.69
C ALA A 69 20.08 -43.23 -5.67
N THR A 70 19.80 -44.50 -5.86
CA THR A 70 18.96 -45.31 -4.99
C THR A 70 19.64 -46.60 -4.65
N TYR A 71 19.75 -46.87 -3.37
CA TYR A 71 20.12 -48.19 -2.86
C TYR A 71 18.91 -48.85 -2.22
N GLN A 72 18.67 -50.10 -2.63
CA GLN A 72 17.60 -50.91 -2.10
C GLN A 72 18.12 -52.26 -1.65
N ARG A 73 17.82 -52.61 -0.40
CA ARG A 73 18.02 -53.96 0.10
C ARG A 73 16.68 -54.68 0.16
N VAL A 74 16.61 -55.83 -0.49
CA VAL A 74 15.42 -56.71 -0.47
C VAL A 74 15.51 -57.57 0.80
N ILE A 75 14.54 -57.43 1.69
CA ILE A 75 14.47 -58.18 2.94
C ILE A 75 13.93 -59.60 2.66
N GLU A 76 12.92 -59.71 1.79
CA GLU A 76 12.35 -61.00 1.38
C GLU A 76 12.21 -60.98 -0.15
N LYS A 77 12.86 -61.98 -0.78
CA LYS A 77 12.86 -62.11 -2.24
C LYS A 77 11.52 -62.59 -2.74
N GLN A 78 11.14 -62.07 -3.89
CA GLN A 78 9.95 -62.52 -4.60
C GLN A 78 10.13 -63.98 -5.02
N THR A 79 9.12 -64.81 -4.75
CA THR A 79 9.10 -66.21 -5.19
C THR A 79 8.33 -66.32 -6.49
N MET A 80 8.88 -67.02 -7.47
CA MET A 80 8.20 -67.34 -8.71
C MET A 80 8.06 -68.83 -8.80
N SER A 81 6.83 -69.33 -8.99
CA SER A 81 6.52 -70.75 -9.19
C SER A 81 6.48 -71.01 -10.70
N MET A 82 7.34 -71.93 -11.15
CA MET A 82 7.38 -72.38 -12.54
C MET A 82 7.03 -73.86 -12.59
N ASP A 83 6.21 -74.26 -13.55
CA ASP A 83 5.88 -75.65 -13.77
C ASP A 83 6.79 -76.27 -14.83
N PHE A 84 7.58 -77.24 -14.44
CA PHE A 84 8.47 -77.99 -15.32
C PHE A 84 8.03 -79.42 -15.36
N GLY A 85 7.33 -79.82 -16.41
CA GLY A 85 6.94 -81.21 -16.62
C GLY A 85 6.03 -81.83 -15.57
N GLY A 86 5.13 -81.03 -14.96
CA GLY A 86 4.18 -81.50 -13.95
C GLY A 86 4.67 -81.38 -12.50
N GLN A 87 5.87 -80.78 -12.28
CA GLN A 87 6.35 -80.44 -10.94
C GLN A 87 6.47 -78.92 -10.79
N THR A 88 5.75 -78.36 -9.84
CA THR A 88 5.85 -76.91 -9.52
C THR A 88 7.10 -76.66 -8.70
N GLN A 89 8.06 -75.98 -9.29
CA GLN A 89 9.28 -75.50 -8.59
C GLN A 89 9.16 -74.04 -8.24
N THR A 90 9.37 -73.72 -6.95
CA THR A 90 9.37 -72.34 -6.46
C THR A 90 10.81 -71.83 -6.35
N ILE A 91 11.12 -70.83 -7.15
CA ILE A 91 12.49 -70.23 -7.16
C ILE A 91 12.38 -68.79 -6.58
N LYS A 92 13.37 -68.42 -5.75
CA LYS A 92 13.54 -67.03 -5.30
C LYS A 92 14.23 -66.21 -6.38
N VAL A 93 13.57 -65.16 -6.86
CA VAL A 93 14.07 -64.32 -7.96
C VAL A 93 14.53 -62.95 -7.45
N GLY A 94 15.61 -62.42 -8.00
CA GLY A 94 16.15 -61.10 -7.68
C GLY A 94 17.41 -61.14 -6.82
N SER A 95 18.06 -59.98 -6.71
CA SER A 95 19.25 -59.76 -5.89
C SER A 95 18.89 -59.21 -4.52
N ASP A 96 19.70 -59.53 -3.49
CA ASP A 96 19.49 -59.01 -2.13
C ASP A 96 19.72 -57.50 -2.08
N ASN A 97 20.62 -56.99 -2.90
CA ASN A 97 20.98 -55.58 -2.96
C ASN A 97 20.90 -55.09 -4.41
N SER A 98 20.30 -53.92 -4.58
CA SER A 98 20.32 -53.22 -5.86
C SER A 98 20.71 -51.76 -5.66
N PHE A 99 21.56 -51.29 -6.51
CA PHE A 99 21.91 -49.87 -6.62
C PHE A 99 21.58 -49.40 -8.01
N ASN A 100 20.84 -48.28 -8.07
CA ASN A 100 20.50 -47.59 -9.32
C ASN A 100 20.92 -46.14 -9.19
N GLY A 101 21.71 -45.63 -10.10
CA GLY A 101 22.11 -44.23 -10.10
C GLY A 101 22.38 -43.73 -11.50
N GLY A 102 22.19 -42.43 -11.72
CA GLY A 102 22.44 -41.84 -13.01
C GLY A 102 21.78 -40.50 -13.24
N LEU A 103 21.77 -40.11 -14.50
CA LEU A 103 21.22 -38.84 -14.97
C LEU A 103 19.96 -39.10 -15.80
N THR A 104 18.96 -38.32 -15.57
CA THR A 104 17.76 -38.28 -16.40
C THR A 104 17.54 -36.85 -16.91
N ALA A 105 17.11 -36.70 -18.17
CA ALA A 105 16.76 -35.44 -18.78
C ALA A 105 15.37 -35.53 -19.38
N ALA A 106 14.54 -34.52 -19.14
CA ALA A 106 13.22 -34.42 -19.71
C ALA A 106 12.96 -33.00 -20.19
N MET A 107 12.37 -32.86 -21.39
CA MET A 107 12.03 -31.55 -21.97
C MET A 107 10.66 -31.63 -22.65
N PRO A 108 9.70 -30.71 -22.31
CA PRO A 108 8.46 -30.59 -23.06
C PRO A 108 8.72 -29.93 -24.42
N VAL A 109 8.29 -30.56 -25.51
CA VAL A 109 8.41 -30.02 -26.87
C VAL A 109 7.10 -29.39 -27.32
N VAL A 110 5.99 -30.07 -27.06
CA VAL A 110 4.65 -29.57 -27.33
C VAL A 110 3.82 -29.63 -26.06
N ASN A 111 3.52 -28.43 -25.50
CA ASN A 111 2.67 -28.31 -24.32
C ASN A 111 1.90 -27.00 -24.39
N ALA A 112 0.67 -27.07 -24.91
CA ALA A 112 -0.18 -25.89 -25.11
C ALA A 112 -0.56 -25.22 -23.78
N GLN A 113 -0.71 -25.96 -22.67
CA GLN A 113 -0.97 -25.40 -21.35
C GLN A 113 0.22 -24.59 -20.85
N LEU A 114 1.44 -25.12 -21.02
CA LEU A 114 2.67 -24.42 -20.63
C LEU A 114 2.81 -23.11 -21.38
N TRP A 115 2.62 -23.11 -22.70
CA TRP A 115 2.69 -21.89 -23.49
C TRP A 115 1.61 -20.85 -23.13
N ALA A 116 0.42 -21.32 -22.73
CA ALA A 116 -0.63 -20.42 -22.24
C ALA A 116 -0.29 -19.89 -20.82
N SER A 117 0.35 -20.68 -19.97
CA SER A 117 0.76 -20.23 -18.63
C SER A 117 1.85 -19.15 -18.67
N LEU A 118 2.74 -19.17 -19.68
CA LEU A 118 3.71 -18.09 -19.90
C LEU A 118 3.02 -16.72 -20.13
N LYS A 119 1.87 -16.72 -20.81
CA LYS A 119 1.09 -15.50 -21.02
C LYS A 119 0.44 -15.02 -19.73
N VAL A 120 0.02 -15.93 -18.85
CA VAL A 120 -0.51 -15.58 -17.52
C VAL A 120 0.58 -15.00 -16.64
N SER A 121 1.78 -15.58 -16.64
CA SER A 121 2.90 -15.06 -15.83
C SER A 121 3.36 -13.67 -16.30
N ALA A 122 3.19 -13.32 -17.57
CA ALA A 122 3.45 -11.96 -18.05
C ALA A 122 2.41 -10.97 -17.50
N LEU A 123 1.12 -11.33 -17.51
CA LEU A 123 0.05 -10.50 -16.93
C LEU A 123 0.19 -10.36 -15.40
N ASP A 124 0.74 -11.36 -14.71
CA ASP A 124 0.99 -11.29 -13.26
C ASP A 124 2.05 -10.22 -12.93
N VAL A 125 3.07 -10.05 -13.79
CA VAL A 125 4.03 -8.95 -13.67
C VAL A 125 3.35 -7.59 -13.91
N GLU A 126 2.50 -7.47 -14.94
CA GLU A 126 1.75 -6.22 -15.20
C GLU A 126 0.84 -5.87 -14.03
N LEU A 127 0.18 -6.87 -13.45
CA LEU A 127 -0.65 -6.68 -12.25
C LEU A 127 0.18 -6.21 -11.04
N ALA A 128 1.39 -6.74 -10.85
CA ALA A 128 2.28 -6.28 -9.78
C ALA A 128 2.73 -4.82 -9.98
N VAL A 129 3.00 -4.42 -11.21
CA VAL A 129 3.33 -3.02 -11.55
C VAL A 129 2.14 -2.10 -11.23
N GLU A 130 0.90 -2.50 -11.59
CA GLU A 130 -0.28 -1.67 -11.30
C GLU A 130 -0.60 -1.63 -9.80
N LYS A 131 -0.35 -2.70 -9.05
CA LYS A 131 -0.43 -2.69 -7.58
C LYS A 131 0.60 -1.75 -6.96
N ALA A 132 1.83 -1.76 -7.46
CA ALA A 132 2.86 -0.83 -6.98
C ALA A 132 2.49 0.63 -7.29
N ARG A 133 1.87 0.89 -8.45
CA ARG A 133 1.31 2.21 -8.77
C ARG A 133 0.22 2.61 -7.78
N SER A 134 -0.70 1.69 -7.44
CA SER A 134 -1.72 1.93 -6.42
C SER A 134 -1.09 2.27 -5.06
N SER A 135 -0.06 1.50 -4.63
CA SER A 135 0.64 1.76 -3.37
C SER A 135 1.31 3.13 -3.33
N ARG A 136 1.84 3.61 -4.47
CA ARG A 136 2.39 4.97 -4.55
C ARG A 136 1.31 6.04 -4.43
N GLN A 137 0.17 5.88 -5.12
CA GLN A 137 -0.97 6.79 -5.00
C GLN A 137 -1.55 6.79 -3.58
N ASP A 138 -1.62 5.62 -2.92
CA ASP A 138 -2.03 5.50 -1.51
C ASP A 138 -1.08 6.27 -0.60
N MET A 139 0.23 6.17 -0.85
CA MET A 139 1.26 6.89 -0.08
C MET A 139 1.15 8.40 -0.28
N VAL A 140 1.00 8.86 -1.52
CA VAL A 140 0.80 10.30 -1.84
C VAL A 140 -0.41 10.85 -1.11
N GLU A 141 -1.55 10.13 -1.13
CA GLU A 141 -2.75 10.53 -0.41
C GLU A 141 -2.50 10.63 1.10
N GLN A 142 -1.88 9.59 1.70
CA GLN A 142 -1.65 9.53 3.15
C GLN A 142 -0.68 10.62 3.61
N VAL A 143 0.43 10.82 2.91
CA VAL A 143 1.43 11.84 3.24
C VAL A 143 0.84 13.25 3.09
N THR A 144 0.11 13.51 2.00
CA THR A 144 -0.53 14.81 1.77
C THR A 144 -1.56 15.12 2.86
N LYS A 145 -2.40 14.15 3.23
CA LYS A 145 -3.36 14.30 4.34
C LYS A 145 -2.65 14.55 5.68
N ALA A 146 -1.59 13.80 5.98
CA ALA A 146 -0.81 13.98 7.20
C ALA A 146 -0.14 15.36 7.24
N TYR A 147 0.41 15.83 6.10
CA TYR A 147 0.99 17.15 5.97
C TYR A 147 -0.04 18.25 6.26
N TYR A 148 -1.22 18.17 5.66
CA TYR A 148 -2.31 19.13 5.92
C TYR A 148 -2.82 19.03 7.37
N THR A 149 -2.76 17.85 7.99
CA THR A 149 -3.12 17.69 9.42
C THR A 149 -2.14 18.41 10.32
N VAL A 150 -0.83 18.38 10.01
CA VAL A 150 0.17 19.18 10.74
C VAL A 150 -0.10 20.68 10.58
N LEU A 151 -0.39 21.14 9.35
CA LEU A 151 -0.73 22.55 9.12
C LEU A 151 -1.96 22.96 9.91
N LEU A 152 -3.02 22.12 9.94
CA LEU A 152 -4.23 22.39 10.74
C LEU A 152 -3.93 22.48 12.23
N ALA A 153 -3.11 21.57 12.75
CA ALA A 153 -2.69 21.59 14.17
C ALA A 153 -1.91 22.88 14.50
N LYS A 154 -0.99 23.30 13.64
CA LYS A 154 -0.20 24.55 13.80
C LYS A 154 -1.10 25.79 13.75
N GLU A 155 -2.05 25.86 12.81
CA GLU A 155 -3.02 26.95 12.74
C GLU A 155 -3.90 27.01 13.99
N SER A 156 -4.36 25.83 14.46
CA SER A 156 -5.17 25.74 15.69
C SER A 156 -4.37 26.18 16.91
N LEU A 157 -3.10 25.79 17.01
CA LEU A 157 -2.20 26.25 18.06
C LEU A 157 -2.05 27.79 18.03
N GLY A 158 -1.91 28.35 16.82
CA GLY A 158 -1.86 29.80 16.64
C GLY A 158 -3.14 30.52 17.13
N VAL A 159 -4.30 29.91 16.91
CA VAL A 159 -5.57 30.44 17.44
C VAL A 159 -5.57 30.39 18.96
N TYR A 160 -5.27 29.25 19.59
CA TYR A 160 -5.29 29.11 21.05
C TYR A 160 -4.24 29.97 21.75
N LYS A 161 -3.04 30.15 21.17
CA LYS A 161 -2.03 31.08 21.70
C LYS A 161 -2.56 32.50 21.70
N ARG A 162 -3.20 32.97 20.62
CA ARG A 162 -3.82 34.33 20.61
C ARG A 162 -4.91 34.47 21.65
N VAL A 163 -5.75 33.45 21.87
CA VAL A 163 -6.79 33.45 22.92
C VAL A 163 -6.15 33.58 24.29
N TYR A 164 -5.10 32.81 24.58
CA TYR A 164 -4.37 32.87 25.84
C TYR A 164 -3.71 34.25 26.05
N ASP A 165 -2.99 34.76 25.04
CA ASP A 165 -2.35 36.07 25.09
C ASP A 165 -3.37 37.19 25.35
N ASN A 166 -4.52 37.14 24.66
CA ASN A 166 -5.63 38.11 24.89
C ASN A 166 -6.19 38.00 26.32
N ALA A 167 -6.35 36.80 26.86
CA ALA A 167 -6.83 36.60 28.23
C ALA A 167 -5.83 37.15 29.26
N VAL A 168 -4.51 36.90 29.04
CA VAL A 168 -3.43 37.44 29.90
C VAL A 168 -3.41 38.96 29.87
N GLU A 169 -3.48 39.55 28.68
CA GLU A 169 -3.51 41.03 28.54
C GLU A 169 -4.75 41.63 29.20
N ASN A 170 -5.91 41.02 28.98
CA ASN A 170 -7.16 41.45 29.60
C ASN A 170 -7.11 41.37 31.12
N ASN A 171 -6.64 40.23 31.67
CA ASN A 171 -6.44 40.07 33.13
C ASN A 171 -5.51 41.15 33.73
N LYS A 172 -4.39 41.42 33.02
CA LYS A 172 -3.46 42.48 33.43
C LYS A 172 -4.13 43.86 33.47
N ASN A 173 -5.01 44.19 32.54
CA ASN A 173 -5.74 45.42 32.50
C ASN A 173 -6.84 45.48 33.58
N VAL A 174 -7.57 44.37 33.81
CA VAL A 174 -8.58 44.25 34.88
C VAL A 174 -7.93 44.39 36.23
N LYS A 175 -6.79 43.72 36.49
CA LYS A 175 -6.02 43.82 37.75
C LYS A 175 -5.64 45.24 38.08
N LYS A 176 -5.07 46.01 37.14
CA LYS A 176 -4.71 47.43 37.37
C LYS A 176 -5.95 48.28 37.74
N ARG A 177 -7.12 48.04 37.13
CA ARG A 177 -8.37 48.75 37.41
C ARG A 177 -8.96 48.34 38.76
N TYR A 178 -8.80 47.09 39.18
CA TYR A 178 -9.18 46.60 40.50
C TYR A 178 -8.34 47.29 41.58
N GLU A 179 -7.00 47.36 41.40
CA GLU A 179 -6.08 47.98 42.37
C GLU A 179 -6.40 49.46 42.62
N VAL A 180 -6.97 50.16 41.64
CA VAL A 180 -7.47 51.57 41.82
C VAL A 180 -8.96 51.67 42.11
N GLY A 181 -9.63 50.52 42.42
CA GLY A 181 -11.05 50.50 42.80
C GLY A 181 -12.03 50.76 41.63
N SER A 182 -11.60 50.69 40.40
CA SER A 182 -12.42 51.00 39.20
C SER A 182 -13.25 49.81 38.68
N VAL A 183 -13.01 48.59 39.09
CA VAL A 183 -13.74 47.36 38.74
C VAL A 183 -13.96 46.52 39.99
N SER A 184 -14.92 45.58 39.93
CA SER A 184 -15.26 44.69 41.04
C SER A 184 -14.21 43.59 41.24
N GLU A 185 -14.15 43.00 42.45
CA GLU A 185 -13.36 41.78 42.75
C GLU A 185 -13.83 40.62 41.88
N PHE A 186 -15.13 40.52 41.60
CA PHE A 186 -15.70 39.54 40.69
C PHE A 186 -15.10 39.60 39.30
N ASP A 187 -14.93 40.81 38.73
CA ASP A 187 -14.30 40.98 37.40
C ASP A 187 -12.83 40.53 37.44
N TYR A 188 -12.08 40.84 38.53
CA TYR A 188 -10.72 40.40 38.65
C TYR A 188 -10.60 38.89 38.77
N ILE A 189 -11.45 38.24 39.58
CA ILE A 189 -11.46 36.78 39.74
C ILE A 189 -11.84 36.13 38.40
N SER A 190 -12.90 36.63 37.72
CA SER A 190 -13.35 36.10 36.42
C SER A 190 -12.30 36.21 35.34
N SER A 191 -11.55 37.32 35.28
CA SER A 191 -10.49 37.48 34.29
C SER A 191 -9.31 36.53 34.56
N ASN A 192 -9.03 36.22 35.83
CA ASN A 192 -8.01 35.24 36.20
C ASN A 192 -8.46 33.81 35.82
N VAL A 193 -9.73 33.47 36.02
CA VAL A 193 -10.31 32.19 35.58
C VAL A 193 -10.24 32.04 34.05
N SER A 194 -10.49 33.11 33.29
CA SER A 194 -10.37 33.10 31.82
C SER A 194 -8.93 32.73 31.37
N VAL A 195 -7.90 33.25 32.04
CA VAL A 195 -6.49 32.85 31.75
C VAL A 195 -6.27 31.38 32.05
N GLN A 196 -6.68 30.90 33.23
CA GLN A 196 -6.51 29.51 33.66
C GLN A 196 -7.25 28.52 32.74
N ASN A 197 -8.39 28.90 32.20
CA ASN A 197 -9.15 28.10 31.24
C ASN A 197 -8.54 28.09 29.84
N ALA A 198 -7.82 29.13 29.44
CA ALA A 198 -7.18 29.22 28.13
C ALA A 198 -5.86 28.44 28.05
N GLU A 199 -5.11 28.32 29.16
CA GLU A 199 -3.80 27.71 29.22
C GLU A 199 -3.82 26.21 28.83
N PRO A 200 -4.72 25.34 29.33
CA PRO A 200 -4.79 23.93 28.95
C PRO A 200 -5.00 23.72 27.45
N ASN A 201 -5.81 24.58 26.78
CA ASN A 201 -6.05 24.48 25.35
C ASN A 201 -4.76 24.72 24.51
N VAL A 202 -3.85 25.58 25.02
CA VAL A 202 -2.53 25.78 24.37
C VAL A 202 -1.70 24.51 24.50
N PHE A 203 -1.62 23.90 25.69
CA PHE A 203 -0.86 22.65 25.91
C PHE A 203 -1.41 21.50 25.07
N GLU A 204 -2.73 21.35 24.98
CA GLU A 204 -3.36 20.33 24.12
C GLU A 204 -3.03 20.55 22.65
N ALA A 205 -3.07 21.80 22.18
CA ALA A 205 -2.73 22.13 20.80
C ALA A 205 -1.23 21.93 20.51
N GLU A 206 -0.33 22.26 21.45
CA GLU A 206 1.11 21.97 21.33
C GLU A 206 1.37 20.47 21.23
N ASN A 207 0.74 19.68 22.08
CA ASN A 207 0.84 18.23 22.02
C ASN A 207 0.28 17.66 20.69
N SER A 208 -0.82 18.25 20.20
CA SER A 208 -1.40 17.87 18.89
C SER A 208 -0.40 18.09 17.75
N VAL A 209 0.33 19.22 17.74
CA VAL A 209 1.39 19.48 16.73
C VAL A 209 2.49 18.41 16.81
N VAL A 210 2.94 18.08 18.01
CA VAL A 210 3.98 17.05 18.21
C VAL A 210 3.51 15.69 17.70
N LEU A 211 2.29 15.27 18.05
CA LEU A 211 1.73 13.98 17.62
C LEU A 211 1.53 13.89 16.12
N THR A 212 1.03 14.96 15.49
CA THR A 212 0.84 14.99 14.02
C THR A 212 2.16 14.99 13.26
N LEU A 213 3.19 15.65 13.79
CA LEU A 213 4.56 15.57 13.24
C LEU A 213 5.14 14.15 13.35
N TRP A 214 4.91 13.44 14.47
CA TRP A 214 5.33 12.05 14.58
C TRP A 214 4.63 11.12 13.60
N GLN A 215 3.33 11.33 13.39
CA GLN A 215 2.57 10.58 12.38
C GLN A 215 3.12 10.83 10.97
N LEU A 216 3.45 12.08 10.64
CA LEU A 216 4.08 12.41 9.36
C LEU A 216 5.46 11.75 9.24
N LYS A 217 6.33 11.83 10.26
CA LYS A 217 7.65 11.16 10.26
C LYS A 217 7.52 9.65 10.00
N ALA A 218 6.56 8.99 10.64
CA ALA A 218 6.32 7.57 10.45
C ALA A 218 5.94 7.25 8.99
N LEU A 219 5.11 8.07 8.35
CA LEU A 219 4.75 7.92 6.93
C LEU A 219 5.94 8.22 6.00
N LEU A 220 6.81 9.14 6.37
CA LEU A 220 8.03 9.45 5.62
C LEU A 220 9.08 8.32 5.74
N GLY A 221 8.93 7.39 6.69
CA GLY A 221 9.93 6.37 6.99
C GLY A 221 11.19 6.93 7.66
N MET A 222 11.08 8.11 8.31
CA MET A 222 12.17 8.78 8.99
C MET A 222 12.27 8.35 10.46
N ASP A 223 13.43 8.60 11.07
CA ASP A 223 13.60 8.46 12.52
C ASP A 223 12.67 9.44 13.26
N LEU A 224 11.88 8.92 14.21
CA LEU A 224 10.96 9.72 15.01
C LEU A 224 11.64 10.80 15.86
N GLN A 225 12.92 10.64 16.16
CA GLN A 225 13.71 11.60 16.93
C GLN A 225 14.28 12.75 16.10
N MET A 226 14.23 12.65 14.78
CA MET A 226 14.64 13.73 13.89
C MET A 226 13.80 14.99 14.13
N ASP A 227 14.42 16.16 14.24
CA ASP A 227 13.68 17.41 14.38
C ASP A 227 13.32 17.95 13.00
N ILE A 228 12.04 17.84 12.65
CA ILE A 228 11.47 18.37 11.40
C ILE A 228 10.30 19.28 11.69
N ASP A 229 10.05 20.19 10.77
CA ASP A 229 8.86 21.01 10.72
C ASP A 229 8.29 21.04 9.30
N VAL A 230 7.05 21.48 9.12
CA VAL A 230 6.43 21.68 7.81
C VAL A 230 6.39 23.17 7.45
N GLU A 231 6.60 23.46 6.19
CA GLU A 231 6.54 24.82 5.63
C GLU A 231 5.11 25.13 5.12
N GLY A 232 4.73 26.41 5.12
CA GLY A 232 3.45 26.87 4.60
C GLY A 232 2.34 26.95 5.63
N SER A 233 1.17 27.35 5.16
CA SER A 233 -0.05 27.62 5.91
C SER A 233 -1.25 27.07 5.12
N LEU A 234 -2.33 26.69 5.80
CA LEU A 234 -3.58 26.30 5.12
C LEU A 234 -4.15 27.41 4.21
N SER A 235 -3.88 28.66 4.55
CA SER A 235 -4.34 29.81 3.75
C SER A 235 -3.68 29.89 2.36
N ASP A 236 -2.51 29.27 2.17
CA ASP A 236 -1.79 29.26 0.88
C ASP A 236 -2.58 28.42 -0.17
N PHE A 237 -3.42 27.53 0.29
CA PHE A 237 -4.24 26.64 -0.55
C PHE A 237 -5.65 27.19 -0.83
N LYS A 238 -5.94 28.42 -0.39
CA LYS A 238 -7.27 29.02 -0.57
C LYS A 238 -7.67 29.12 -2.05
N SER A 239 -6.74 29.45 -2.93
CA SER A 239 -6.99 29.55 -4.38
C SER A 239 -7.45 28.25 -5.02
N ALA A 240 -7.08 27.10 -4.45
CA ALA A 240 -7.54 25.80 -4.93
C ALA A 240 -9.05 25.58 -4.72
N MET A 241 -9.68 26.34 -3.82
CA MET A 241 -11.13 26.25 -3.55
C MET A 241 -11.98 26.94 -4.63
N ASP A 242 -11.39 27.75 -5.49
CA ASP A 242 -12.08 28.44 -6.59
C ASP A 242 -12.15 27.56 -7.86
N GLU A 243 -11.50 26.40 -7.88
CA GLU A 243 -11.53 25.46 -8.99
C GLU A 243 -12.93 24.81 -9.13
N ALA A 244 -13.54 24.92 -10.32
CA ALA A 244 -14.82 24.29 -10.61
C ALA A 244 -14.63 22.85 -11.11
N TYR A 245 -15.15 21.90 -10.36
CA TYR A 245 -15.17 20.48 -10.78
C TYR A 245 -16.46 20.15 -11.52
N ASN A 246 -16.35 19.66 -12.75
CA ASN A 246 -17.50 19.29 -13.57
C ASN A 246 -17.73 17.77 -13.54
N LEU A 247 -18.89 17.33 -13.04
CA LEU A 247 -19.28 15.92 -12.92
C LEU A 247 -19.21 15.14 -14.24
N SER A 248 -19.41 15.82 -15.38
CA SER A 248 -19.41 15.16 -16.71
C SER A 248 -18.01 14.75 -17.22
N GLN A 249 -16.96 15.21 -16.57
CA GLN A 249 -15.57 14.92 -16.96
C GLN A 249 -14.90 13.85 -16.07
N LEU A 250 -15.65 13.29 -15.12
CA LEU A 250 -15.11 12.36 -14.14
C LEU A 250 -15.21 10.93 -14.66
N ASP A 251 -14.06 10.36 -15.03
CA ASP A 251 -13.93 9.00 -15.54
C ASP A 251 -13.04 8.15 -14.61
N LEU A 252 -13.34 6.86 -14.53
CA LEU A 252 -12.58 5.87 -13.76
C LEU A 252 -11.55 5.10 -14.60
N THR A 253 -11.33 5.52 -15.86
CA THR A 253 -10.43 4.82 -16.79
C THR A 253 -9.00 4.72 -16.26
N ASP A 254 -8.51 5.74 -15.56
CA ASP A 254 -7.17 5.77 -14.99
C ASP A 254 -7.08 5.25 -13.56
N ASN A 255 -8.22 4.89 -12.96
CA ASN A 255 -8.26 4.32 -11.63
C ASN A 255 -7.46 3.02 -11.53
N THR A 256 -6.51 2.96 -10.60
CA THR A 256 -5.60 1.80 -10.42
C THR A 256 -6.35 0.53 -10.05
N THR A 257 -7.42 0.62 -9.24
CA THR A 257 -8.23 -0.55 -8.86
C THR A 257 -8.96 -1.12 -10.07
N MET A 258 -9.54 -0.27 -10.94
CA MET A 258 -10.21 -0.73 -12.16
C MET A 258 -9.21 -1.38 -13.12
N LYS A 259 -8.01 -0.80 -13.30
CA LYS A 259 -6.94 -1.41 -14.12
C LYS A 259 -6.48 -2.76 -13.55
N GLN A 260 -6.41 -2.90 -12.24
CA GLN A 260 -6.11 -4.21 -11.61
C GLN A 260 -7.19 -5.24 -11.92
N PHE A 261 -8.49 -4.87 -11.86
CA PHE A 261 -9.58 -5.77 -12.25
C PHE A 261 -9.51 -6.17 -13.73
N ASP A 262 -9.19 -5.24 -14.64
CA ASP A 262 -9.04 -5.53 -16.07
C ASP A 262 -7.89 -6.52 -16.33
N LEU A 263 -6.77 -6.40 -15.62
CA LEU A 263 -5.66 -7.34 -15.70
C LEU A 263 -6.03 -8.72 -15.11
N GLN A 264 -6.72 -8.76 -13.97
CA GLN A 264 -7.20 -10.00 -13.36
C GLN A 264 -8.23 -10.70 -14.26
N GLU A 265 -9.11 -9.98 -14.93
CA GLU A 265 -10.05 -10.53 -15.91
C GLU A 265 -9.32 -11.19 -17.09
N LYS A 266 -8.30 -10.51 -17.64
CA LYS A 266 -7.44 -11.08 -18.68
C LYS A 266 -6.72 -12.35 -18.20
N MET A 267 -6.25 -12.38 -16.95
CA MET A 267 -5.60 -13.56 -16.36
C MET A 267 -6.59 -14.72 -16.23
N LEU A 268 -7.81 -14.49 -15.72
CA LEU A 268 -8.84 -15.55 -15.58
C LEU A 268 -9.35 -16.04 -16.94
N ASP A 269 -9.47 -15.18 -17.96
CA ASP A 269 -9.77 -15.61 -19.33
C ASP A 269 -8.68 -16.55 -19.87
N LYS A 270 -7.40 -16.20 -19.66
CA LYS A 270 -6.30 -17.11 -20.03
C LYS A 270 -6.30 -18.39 -19.19
N ALA A 271 -6.60 -18.34 -17.88
CA ALA A 271 -6.74 -19.52 -17.05
C ALA A 271 -7.89 -20.44 -17.53
N LEU A 272 -9.02 -19.88 -17.94
CA LEU A 272 -10.10 -20.62 -18.57
C LEU A 272 -9.65 -21.29 -19.89
N LYS A 273 -8.82 -20.62 -20.71
CA LYS A 273 -8.24 -21.23 -21.92
C LYS A 273 -7.29 -22.37 -21.57
N ILE A 274 -6.47 -22.23 -20.53
CA ILE A 274 -5.58 -23.30 -20.04
C ILE A 274 -6.38 -24.55 -19.66
N THR A 275 -7.50 -24.43 -18.95
CA THR A 275 -8.33 -25.60 -18.59
C THR A 275 -8.90 -26.30 -19.83
N LYS A 276 -9.24 -25.58 -20.89
CA LYS A 276 -9.68 -26.16 -22.17
C LYS A 276 -8.54 -26.87 -22.91
N LEU A 277 -7.31 -26.32 -22.85
CA LEU A 277 -6.11 -26.90 -23.43
C LEU A 277 -5.63 -28.17 -22.74
N ALA A 278 -6.19 -28.54 -21.57
CA ALA A 278 -5.92 -29.80 -20.88
C ALA A 278 -6.33 -31.05 -21.68
N ASN A 279 -7.07 -30.90 -22.79
CA ASN A 279 -7.43 -31.98 -23.70
C ASN A 279 -6.44 -32.14 -24.87
N VAL A 280 -5.53 -31.19 -25.07
CA VAL A 280 -4.56 -31.20 -26.15
C VAL A 280 -3.43 -32.19 -25.82
N PRO A 281 -3.02 -33.06 -26.75
CA PRO A 281 -1.89 -33.96 -26.55
C PRO A 281 -0.62 -33.19 -26.20
N THR A 282 0.24 -33.78 -25.39
CA THR A 282 1.56 -33.25 -25.04
C THR A 282 2.65 -34.15 -25.56
N VAL A 283 3.76 -33.57 -26.01
CA VAL A 283 4.96 -34.27 -26.49
C VAL A 283 6.14 -33.85 -25.64
N SER A 284 6.88 -34.82 -25.13
CA SER A 284 8.14 -34.59 -24.41
C SER A 284 9.27 -35.48 -24.95
N ILE A 285 10.47 -34.98 -24.86
CA ILE A 285 11.72 -35.76 -25.11
C ILE A 285 12.25 -36.15 -23.73
N ASN A 286 12.61 -37.44 -23.59
CA ASN A 286 13.20 -38.00 -22.39
C ASN A 286 14.52 -38.71 -22.76
N ALA A 287 15.54 -38.54 -21.96
CA ALA A 287 16.78 -39.24 -22.08
C ALA A 287 17.28 -39.67 -20.69
N ALA A 288 17.94 -40.81 -20.61
CA ALA A 288 18.55 -41.26 -19.38
C ALA A 288 19.88 -41.93 -19.66
N TYR A 289 20.82 -41.78 -18.72
CA TYR A 289 22.04 -42.51 -18.62
C TYR A 289 22.18 -43.02 -17.19
N LEU A 290 21.97 -44.33 -17.03
CA LEU A 290 21.81 -44.97 -15.73
C LEU A 290 22.87 -46.04 -15.56
N TYR A 291 23.30 -46.27 -14.33
CA TYR A 291 24.09 -47.41 -13.91
C TYR A 291 23.27 -48.25 -12.93
N THR A 292 23.25 -49.54 -13.13
CA THR A 292 22.60 -50.49 -12.23
C THR A 292 23.63 -51.51 -11.74
N ALA A 293 23.72 -51.67 -10.45
CA ALA A 293 24.52 -52.75 -9.84
C ALA A 293 23.62 -53.66 -9.01
N LEU A 294 23.66 -54.94 -9.27
CA LEU A 294 22.91 -55.97 -8.59
C LEU A 294 23.83 -56.96 -7.94
N GLY A 295 23.62 -57.32 -6.67
CA GLY A 295 24.46 -58.26 -5.97
C GLY A 295 23.84 -58.85 -4.70
N ASN A 296 24.26 -60.06 -4.32
CA ASN A 296 23.81 -60.68 -3.09
C ASN A 296 24.79 -60.46 -1.91
N ASP A 297 26.03 -60.01 -2.21
CA ASP A 297 27.13 -59.85 -1.26
C ASP A 297 27.42 -58.37 -0.86
N GLY A 298 26.64 -57.42 -1.40
CA GLY A 298 26.78 -55.99 -1.09
C GLY A 298 28.09 -55.35 -1.57
N LYS A 299 28.91 -56.03 -2.40
CA LYS A 299 30.16 -55.51 -2.92
C LYS A 299 29.95 -54.63 -4.15
N PHE A 300 29.63 -53.38 -3.94
CA PHE A 300 29.42 -52.39 -5.01
C PHE A 300 30.72 -51.70 -5.47
N GLY A 301 31.86 -52.01 -4.86
CA GLY A 301 33.17 -51.44 -5.21
C GLY A 301 33.80 -52.00 -6.48
N ASP A 302 33.33 -53.15 -6.99
CA ASP A 302 33.82 -53.73 -8.22
C ASP A 302 33.16 -53.09 -9.44
N ARG A 303 33.94 -52.45 -10.32
CA ARG A 303 33.47 -51.88 -11.58
C ARG A 303 32.68 -52.83 -12.47
N LYS A 304 32.98 -54.12 -12.39
CA LYS A 304 32.31 -55.17 -13.19
C LYS A 304 30.88 -55.44 -12.74
N ALA A 305 30.51 -55.01 -11.53
CA ALA A 305 29.11 -55.12 -11.03
C ALA A 305 28.19 -54.06 -11.60
N TRP A 306 28.73 -52.98 -12.20
CA TRP A 306 27.96 -51.85 -12.70
C TRP A 306 27.67 -51.97 -14.19
N ASN A 307 26.39 -52.07 -14.51
CA ASN A 307 25.91 -52.15 -15.90
C ASN A 307 25.38 -50.81 -16.34
N PRO A 308 25.99 -50.15 -17.36
CA PRO A 308 25.45 -48.92 -17.93
C PRO A 308 24.22 -49.21 -18.78
N TYR A 309 23.24 -48.34 -18.70
CA TYR A 309 22.04 -48.37 -19.52
C TYR A 309 21.67 -46.95 -19.95
N SER A 310 21.43 -46.72 -21.22
CA SER A 310 21.06 -45.43 -21.74
C SER A 310 19.96 -45.56 -22.79
N TYR A 311 19.08 -44.55 -22.77
CA TYR A 311 18.06 -44.41 -23.80
C TYR A 311 17.76 -42.94 -24.06
N ALA A 312 17.22 -42.65 -25.25
CA ALA A 312 16.56 -41.42 -25.61
C ALA A 312 15.27 -41.79 -26.31
N GLY A 313 14.21 -41.04 -26.02
CA GLY A 313 12.88 -41.34 -26.56
C GLY A 313 11.99 -40.11 -26.60
N VAL A 314 10.94 -40.24 -27.37
CA VAL A 314 9.82 -39.25 -27.44
C VAL A 314 8.59 -39.88 -26.82
N GLN A 315 7.97 -39.14 -25.91
CA GLN A 315 6.75 -39.56 -25.25
C GLN A 315 5.58 -38.64 -25.72
N LEU A 316 4.55 -39.26 -26.29
CA LEU A 316 3.28 -38.64 -26.63
C LEU A 316 2.26 -39.04 -25.57
N ASN A 317 1.68 -38.06 -24.89
CA ASN A 317 0.58 -38.28 -23.93
C ASN A 317 -0.73 -37.70 -24.48
N ILE A 318 -1.72 -38.54 -24.73
CA ILE A 318 -3.04 -38.16 -25.24
C ILE A 318 -4.06 -38.44 -24.14
N PRO A 319 -4.61 -37.42 -23.49
CA PRO A 319 -5.59 -37.63 -22.43
C PRO A 319 -7.01 -37.91 -23.04
N ILE A 320 -7.41 -39.19 -23.11
CA ILE A 320 -8.66 -39.63 -23.74
C ILE A 320 -9.85 -39.41 -22.79
N PHE A 321 -9.73 -39.83 -21.55
CA PHE A 321 -10.81 -39.75 -20.57
C PHE A 321 -10.25 -39.52 -19.17
N ALA A 322 -10.83 -38.53 -18.47
CA ALA A 322 -10.46 -38.18 -17.08
C ALA A 322 -11.73 -38.02 -16.20
N GLY A 323 -12.75 -38.82 -16.47
CA GLY A 323 -14.06 -38.62 -15.83
C GLY A 323 -14.65 -37.24 -16.15
N ASN A 324 -15.33 -36.63 -15.20
CA ASN A 324 -15.87 -35.27 -15.36
C ASN A 324 -14.92 -34.16 -14.87
N ALA A 325 -13.70 -34.50 -14.43
CA ALA A 325 -12.77 -33.53 -13.81
C ALA A 325 -12.50 -32.31 -14.69
N LYS A 326 -12.24 -32.51 -16.00
CA LYS A 326 -11.97 -31.43 -16.94
C LYS A 326 -13.19 -30.53 -17.19
N ARG A 327 -14.41 -31.12 -17.25
CA ARG A 327 -15.65 -30.33 -17.37
C ARG A 327 -15.92 -29.53 -16.11
N ALA A 328 -15.70 -30.13 -14.93
CA ALA A 328 -15.82 -29.44 -13.64
C ALA A 328 -14.82 -28.28 -13.54
N ALA A 329 -13.53 -28.50 -13.86
CA ALA A 329 -12.51 -27.46 -13.87
C ALA A 329 -12.86 -26.29 -14.82
N THR A 330 -13.38 -26.61 -16.02
CA THR A 330 -13.80 -25.58 -16.98
C THR A 330 -15.01 -24.78 -16.49
N ARG A 331 -15.99 -25.44 -15.84
CA ARG A 331 -17.13 -24.75 -15.21
C ARG A 331 -16.69 -23.88 -14.06
N GLN A 332 -15.82 -24.39 -13.20
CA GLN A 332 -15.25 -23.61 -12.09
C GLN A 332 -14.50 -22.37 -12.58
N ALA A 333 -13.63 -22.51 -13.59
CA ALA A 333 -12.91 -21.38 -14.17
C ALA A 333 -13.85 -20.32 -14.78
N ARG A 334 -14.96 -20.76 -15.40
CA ARG A 334 -15.97 -19.85 -15.93
C ARG A 334 -16.72 -19.10 -14.83
N LEU A 335 -17.06 -19.79 -13.73
CA LEU A 335 -17.72 -19.16 -12.58
C LEU A 335 -16.77 -18.17 -11.87
N ASN A 336 -15.48 -18.51 -11.76
CA ASN A 336 -14.49 -17.58 -11.21
C ASN A 336 -14.37 -16.28 -12.04
N LEU A 337 -14.40 -16.40 -13.38
CA LEU A 337 -14.42 -15.22 -14.26
C LEU A 337 -15.71 -14.40 -14.06
N SER A 338 -16.88 -15.07 -14.01
CA SER A 338 -18.16 -14.39 -13.76
C SER A 338 -18.19 -13.70 -12.39
N ASN A 339 -17.66 -14.35 -11.34
CA ASN A 339 -17.55 -13.75 -10.01
C ASN A 339 -16.68 -12.50 -10.01
N LEU A 340 -15.55 -12.53 -10.73
CA LEU A 340 -14.68 -11.35 -10.85
C LEU A 340 -15.41 -10.18 -11.55
N GLN A 341 -16.19 -10.46 -12.59
CA GLN A 341 -16.98 -9.45 -13.30
C GLN A 341 -18.01 -8.80 -12.36
N LEU A 342 -18.72 -9.61 -11.55
CA LEU A 342 -19.67 -9.10 -10.55
C LEU A 342 -18.96 -8.27 -9.45
N GLN A 343 -17.77 -8.70 -9.02
CA GLN A 343 -16.95 -7.93 -8.07
C GLN A 343 -16.51 -6.59 -8.68
N ARG A 344 -16.07 -6.59 -9.95
CA ARG A 344 -15.70 -5.38 -10.68
C ARG A 344 -16.86 -4.38 -10.74
N GLU A 345 -18.07 -4.83 -11.12
CA GLU A 345 -19.26 -3.98 -11.13
C GLU A 345 -19.58 -3.40 -9.75
N ASN A 346 -19.45 -4.20 -8.69
CA ASN A 346 -19.70 -3.72 -7.33
C ASN A 346 -18.69 -2.66 -6.90
N ILE A 347 -17.41 -2.89 -7.17
CA ILE A 347 -16.33 -1.93 -6.87
C ILE A 347 -16.50 -0.64 -7.71
N GLU A 348 -16.85 -0.74 -8.98
CA GLU A 348 -17.13 0.43 -9.80
C GLU A 348 -18.25 1.30 -9.20
N ARG A 349 -19.35 0.68 -8.74
CA ARG A 349 -20.43 1.41 -8.03
C ARG A 349 -19.93 2.08 -6.76
N GLN A 350 -19.11 1.39 -5.97
CA GLN A 350 -18.52 1.97 -4.74
C GLN A 350 -17.61 3.16 -5.04
N LEU A 351 -16.76 3.05 -6.07
CA LEU A 351 -15.90 4.15 -6.51
C LEU A 351 -16.70 5.35 -7.00
N ARG A 352 -17.79 5.13 -7.75
CA ARG A 352 -18.69 6.22 -8.16
C ARG A 352 -19.37 6.91 -6.96
N VAL A 353 -19.78 6.14 -5.95
CA VAL A 353 -20.33 6.72 -4.71
C VAL A 353 -19.26 7.53 -3.96
N ALA A 354 -18.06 6.99 -3.80
CA ALA A 354 -16.95 7.69 -3.14
C ALA A 354 -16.55 8.98 -3.88
N MET A 355 -16.56 8.97 -5.20
CA MET A 355 -16.32 10.14 -6.05
C MET A 355 -17.38 11.23 -5.81
N ILE A 356 -18.67 10.86 -5.80
CA ILE A 356 -19.77 11.80 -5.53
C ILE A 356 -19.66 12.35 -4.10
N GLN A 357 -19.32 11.52 -3.13
CA GLN A 357 -19.10 11.94 -1.74
C GLN A 357 -17.95 12.95 -1.63
N SER A 358 -16.81 12.70 -2.29
CA SER A 358 -15.68 13.64 -2.29
C SER A 358 -16.06 14.98 -2.89
N LEU A 359 -16.77 14.99 -4.02
CA LEU A 359 -17.28 16.22 -4.64
C LEU A 359 -18.24 16.99 -3.74
N ASN A 360 -19.22 16.31 -3.15
CA ASN A 360 -20.16 16.93 -2.23
C ASN A 360 -19.46 17.51 -1.00
N SER A 361 -18.46 16.81 -0.48
CA SER A 361 -17.63 17.28 0.63
C SER A 361 -16.85 18.54 0.25
N MET A 362 -16.24 18.56 -0.95
CA MET A 362 -15.55 19.75 -1.46
C MET A 362 -16.51 20.95 -1.58
N GLN A 363 -17.67 20.77 -2.22
CA GLN A 363 -18.66 21.84 -2.37
C GLN A 363 -19.19 22.35 -1.03
N THR A 364 -19.41 21.44 -0.08
CA THR A 364 -19.84 21.79 1.28
C THR A 364 -18.74 22.57 2.00
N SER A 365 -17.49 22.14 1.87
CA SER A 365 -16.33 22.80 2.47
C SER A 365 -16.14 24.23 1.92
N VAL A 366 -16.35 24.46 0.62
CA VAL A 366 -16.32 25.82 0.03
C VAL A 366 -17.41 26.71 0.63
N LYS A 367 -18.64 26.19 0.77
CA LYS A 367 -19.73 26.95 1.40
C LYS A 367 -19.45 27.27 2.86
N GLN A 368 -18.89 26.27 3.60
CA GLN A 368 -18.52 26.46 5.01
C GLN A 368 -17.36 27.46 5.14
N PHE A 369 -16.38 27.41 4.26
CA PHE A 369 -15.28 28.38 4.23
C PHE A 369 -15.82 29.82 4.03
N ASN A 370 -16.62 30.02 3.00
CA ASN A 370 -17.19 31.38 2.72
C ASN A 370 -18.01 31.95 3.89
N SER A 371 -18.80 31.09 4.55
CA SER A 371 -19.56 31.47 5.74
C SER A 371 -18.64 31.75 6.92
N ALA A 372 -17.64 30.88 7.17
CA ALA A 372 -16.73 31.07 8.30
C ALA A 372 -15.80 32.26 8.13
N ASP A 373 -15.31 32.58 6.93
CA ASP A 373 -14.44 33.72 6.64
C ASP A 373 -15.17 35.04 6.86
N ALA A 374 -16.44 35.11 6.40
CA ALA A 374 -17.31 36.26 6.71
C ALA A 374 -17.57 36.38 8.24
N THR A 375 -17.80 35.27 8.92
CA THR A 375 -18.01 35.23 10.36
C THR A 375 -16.74 35.64 11.13
N VAL A 376 -15.55 35.21 10.73
CA VAL A 376 -14.26 35.65 11.32
C VAL A 376 -14.13 37.16 11.26
N THR A 377 -14.43 37.75 10.09
CA THR A 377 -14.36 39.22 9.91
C THR A 377 -15.32 39.97 10.87
N GLN A 378 -16.55 39.47 11.02
CA GLN A 378 -17.54 40.08 11.90
C GLN A 378 -17.24 39.82 13.40
N ALA A 379 -16.85 38.58 13.75
CA ALA A 379 -16.52 38.20 15.11
C ALA A 379 -15.29 38.96 15.63
N LYS A 380 -14.26 39.16 14.79
CA LYS A 380 -13.10 39.98 15.13
C LYS A 380 -13.50 41.41 15.45
N ARG A 381 -14.34 42.02 14.58
CA ARG A 381 -14.86 43.38 14.83
C ARG A 381 -15.69 43.43 16.10
N GLY A 382 -16.52 42.38 16.34
CA GLY A 382 -17.33 42.27 17.58
C GLY A 382 -16.44 42.22 18.83
N TYR A 383 -15.39 41.41 18.79
CA TYR A 383 -14.41 41.31 19.87
C TYR A 383 -13.71 42.67 20.12
N ASP A 384 -13.22 43.34 19.10
CA ASP A 384 -12.53 44.61 19.22
C ASP A 384 -13.49 45.69 19.82
N ILE A 385 -14.80 45.67 19.46
CA ILE A 385 -15.82 46.55 20.03
C ILE A 385 -16.06 46.21 21.50
N SER A 386 -16.20 44.94 21.86
CA SER A 386 -16.43 44.50 23.25
C SER A 386 -15.29 44.93 24.17
N VAL A 387 -14.03 44.74 23.73
CA VAL A 387 -12.86 45.21 24.46
C VAL A 387 -12.91 46.72 24.69
N LYS A 388 -13.14 47.53 23.63
CA LYS A 388 -13.24 49.01 23.73
C LYS A 388 -14.37 49.47 24.64
N ARG A 389 -15.56 48.83 24.56
CA ARG A 389 -16.70 49.14 25.43
C ARG A 389 -16.37 48.88 26.90
N TYR A 390 -15.69 47.78 27.19
CA TYR A 390 -15.25 47.45 28.54
C TYR A 390 -14.21 48.48 29.05
N GLU A 391 -13.23 48.84 28.21
CA GLU A 391 -12.23 49.86 28.55
C GLU A 391 -12.83 51.20 28.99
N VAL A 392 -13.90 51.64 28.33
CA VAL A 392 -14.61 52.90 28.66
C VAL A 392 -15.73 52.72 29.70
N GLY A 393 -15.85 51.55 30.32
CA GLY A 393 -16.80 51.25 31.40
C GLY A 393 -18.26 51.10 30.90
N ARG A 394 -18.48 50.81 29.60
CA ARG A 394 -19.80 50.63 28.97
C ARG A 394 -20.09 49.19 28.53
N GLY A 395 -19.19 48.25 28.81
CA GLY A 395 -19.32 46.83 28.52
C GLY A 395 -19.01 45.98 29.75
N THR A 396 -19.22 44.67 29.63
CA THR A 396 -18.95 43.68 30.68
C THR A 396 -17.84 42.73 30.23
N LEU A 397 -17.16 42.09 31.16
CA LEU A 397 -16.16 41.08 30.89
C LEU A 397 -16.79 39.88 30.15
N VAL A 398 -18.02 39.52 30.49
CA VAL A 398 -18.78 38.44 29.85
C VAL A 398 -19.01 38.73 28.34
N GLU A 399 -19.18 40.00 27.95
CA GLU A 399 -19.28 40.36 26.51
C GLU A 399 -17.95 40.11 25.79
N ILE A 400 -16.81 40.37 26.44
CA ILE A 400 -15.48 40.08 25.89
C ILE A 400 -15.32 38.57 25.71
N ASP A 401 -15.59 37.79 26.77
CA ASP A 401 -15.41 36.32 26.74
C ASP A 401 -16.30 35.67 25.68
N ASN A 402 -17.57 36.10 25.56
CA ASN A 402 -18.49 35.59 24.54
C ASN A 402 -18.03 35.94 23.10
N SER A 403 -17.56 37.18 22.88
CA SER A 403 -17.04 37.60 21.58
C SER A 403 -15.73 36.93 21.21
N GLN A 404 -14.84 36.68 22.21
CA GLN A 404 -13.62 35.90 22.01
C GLN A 404 -13.96 34.45 21.64
N LEU A 405 -14.91 33.81 22.31
CA LEU A 405 -15.36 32.45 22.00
C LEU A 405 -15.90 32.37 20.57
N ALA A 406 -16.75 33.35 20.17
CA ALA A 406 -17.31 33.41 18.82
C ALA A 406 -16.20 33.56 17.74
N LEU A 407 -15.19 34.41 18.00
CA LEU A 407 -14.06 34.59 17.11
C LEU A 407 -13.22 33.27 17.01
N THR A 408 -12.94 32.65 18.14
CA THR A 408 -12.19 31.39 18.20
C THR A 408 -12.88 30.29 17.39
N GLN A 409 -14.18 30.09 17.59
CA GLN A 409 -14.97 29.12 16.84
C GLN A 409 -14.99 29.40 15.33
N ALA A 410 -15.11 30.67 14.95
CA ALA A 410 -15.10 31.07 13.54
C ALA A 410 -13.71 30.77 12.87
N GLU A 411 -12.61 31.12 13.53
CA GLU A 411 -11.26 30.83 13.04
C GLU A 411 -11.00 29.34 12.90
N LEU A 412 -11.32 28.53 13.89
CA LEU A 412 -11.18 27.07 13.84
C LEU A 412 -12.08 26.45 12.76
N SER A 413 -13.31 26.94 12.61
CA SER A 413 -14.24 26.47 11.56
C SER A 413 -13.71 26.78 10.16
N ARG A 414 -13.15 27.99 9.96
CA ARG A 414 -12.52 28.36 8.69
C ARG A 414 -11.34 27.43 8.34
N ASN A 415 -10.43 27.20 9.29
CA ASN A 415 -9.27 26.34 9.08
C ASN A 415 -9.71 24.88 8.79
N SER A 416 -10.71 24.38 9.52
CA SER A 416 -11.29 23.06 9.27
C SER A 416 -11.93 22.94 7.89
N ALA A 417 -12.60 24.00 7.40
CA ALA A 417 -13.20 24.01 6.07
C ALA A 417 -12.14 23.90 4.96
N ILE A 418 -11.01 24.61 5.07
CA ILE A 418 -9.88 24.49 4.12
C ILE A 418 -9.31 23.05 4.16
N TYR A 419 -9.03 22.54 5.35
CA TYR A 419 -8.53 21.17 5.52
C TYR A 419 -9.47 20.12 4.91
N ASN A 420 -10.77 20.21 5.17
CA ASN A 420 -11.76 19.27 4.65
C ASN A 420 -11.86 19.33 3.12
N PHE A 421 -11.73 20.52 2.54
CA PHE A 421 -11.66 20.69 1.09
C PHE A 421 -10.42 19.96 0.52
N LEU A 422 -9.23 20.24 1.06
CA LEU A 422 -7.97 19.68 0.57
C LEU A 422 -7.92 18.15 0.70
N THR A 423 -8.41 17.62 1.82
CA THR A 423 -8.47 16.16 2.02
C THR A 423 -9.50 15.47 1.12
N SER A 424 -10.59 16.16 0.78
CA SER A 424 -11.59 15.65 -0.17
C SER A 424 -11.08 15.74 -1.61
N LYS A 425 -10.33 16.79 -1.95
CA LYS A 425 -9.69 16.97 -3.26
C LYS A 425 -8.69 15.83 -3.53
N ILE A 426 -7.74 15.59 -2.61
CA ILE A 426 -6.74 14.53 -2.80
C ILE A 426 -7.39 13.14 -2.88
N ALA A 427 -8.48 12.90 -2.13
CA ALA A 427 -9.24 11.66 -2.23
C ALA A 427 -9.92 11.50 -3.61
N LEU A 428 -10.47 12.59 -4.16
CA LEU A 428 -11.03 12.60 -5.50
C LEU A 428 -9.97 12.33 -6.57
N ASP A 429 -8.83 13.03 -6.51
CA ASP A 429 -7.72 12.89 -7.46
C ASP A 429 -7.18 11.44 -7.47
N LYS A 430 -7.12 10.79 -6.30
CA LYS A 430 -6.78 9.37 -6.19
C LYS A 430 -7.83 8.47 -6.88
N ILE A 431 -9.12 8.71 -6.64
CA ILE A 431 -10.20 7.92 -7.27
C ILE A 431 -10.14 8.04 -8.79
N LEU A 432 -9.81 9.22 -9.31
CA LEU A 432 -9.63 9.46 -10.74
C LEU A 432 -8.33 8.87 -11.30
N GLY A 433 -7.38 8.51 -10.45
CA GLY A 433 -6.06 8.02 -10.86
C GLY A 433 -5.10 9.12 -11.32
N ASN A 434 -5.41 10.39 -11.02
CA ASN A 434 -4.69 11.58 -11.46
C ASN A 434 -3.56 12.01 -10.51
N LEU A 435 -3.29 11.25 -9.43
CA LEU A 435 -2.17 11.57 -8.55
C LEU A 435 -0.85 11.31 -9.27
N GLU A 436 -0.16 12.39 -9.61
CA GLU A 436 1.23 12.39 -10.10
C GLU A 436 2.19 12.34 -8.89
N TYR A 437 3.31 11.64 -9.07
CA TYR A 437 4.36 11.44 -8.06
C TYR A 437 5.75 11.40 -8.67
#